data_430cc563ee7875a9ace47377b0ef197d
#
_entry.id   430cc563ee7875a9ace47377b0ef197d
#
_cell.length_a   1.000
_cell.length_b   1.000
_cell.length_c   1.000
_cell.angle_alpha   90.00
_cell.angle_beta   90.00
_cell.angle_gamma   90.00
#
_symmetry.space_group_name_H-M   'P 1'
#
loop_
_entity.id
_entity.type
_entity.pdbx_description
1 polymer ?
#
loop_
_entity_poly.entity_id
_entity_poly.type
_entity_poly.pdbx_seq_one_letter_code
_entity_poly.pdbx_strand_id
1 'polypeptide(L)'
;SAKVFGVGDKVIFGDWKELGPILEANRSKIDDMVIENDCRNSAIPLLDLKGINARIEPGAVIRDQVTIGDGAVVMMGAIINIGAVIGEGTMIDMGVVMGGRATVGRRCHIGAGTVLAGVVEPASAQPVIIDDDVFIGANAVVIEGIHVGEGAVVAAGSVVIEDVPAGA
;
A
#
# COMPACT_ATOMS: atom_id res chain seq x y z
N SER A 1 21.76 9.22 -10.55
CA SER A 1 22.99 8.48 -10.85
C SER A 1 22.64 7.19 -11.58
N ALA A 2 23.29 6.93 -12.72
CA ALA A 2 23.07 5.73 -13.50
C ALA A 2 23.97 4.58 -13.02
N LYS A 3 23.46 3.35 -13.08
CA LYS A 3 24.24 2.12 -12.90
C LYS A 3 24.30 1.39 -14.25
N VAL A 4 25.49 0.98 -14.65
CA VAL A 4 25.73 0.32 -15.93
C VAL A 4 26.35 -1.06 -15.69
N PHE A 5 25.79 -2.08 -16.31
CA PHE A 5 26.26 -3.46 -16.25
C PHE A 5 26.50 -4.02 -17.65
N GLY A 6 27.38 -4.97 -17.77
CA GLY A 6 27.69 -5.70 -19.00
C GLY A 6 28.99 -5.25 -19.69
N VAL A 7 29.55 -6.16 -20.52
CA VAL A 7 30.69 -5.93 -21.40
C VAL A 7 30.19 -6.25 -22.82
N GLY A 8 30.19 -5.30 -23.73
CA GLY A 8 29.43 -5.40 -24.99
C GLY A 8 28.03 -4.81 -24.80
N ASP A 9 27.00 -5.64 -24.86
CA ASP A 9 25.65 -5.18 -24.54
C ASP A 9 25.55 -4.67 -23.09
N LYS A 10 24.80 -3.61 -22.89
CA LYS A 10 24.68 -2.92 -21.60
C LYS A 10 23.27 -2.98 -21.07
N VAL A 11 23.16 -3.20 -19.77
CA VAL A 11 21.93 -2.94 -19.01
C VAL A 11 22.17 -1.69 -18.17
N ILE A 12 21.31 -0.70 -18.32
CA ILE A 12 21.44 0.61 -17.65
C ILE A 12 20.20 0.85 -16.80
N PHE A 13 20.42 1.14 -15.53
CA PHE A 13 19.39 1.59 -14.59
C PHE A 13 19.66 3.04 -14.22
N GLY A 14 18.65 3.89 -14.27
CA GLY A 14 18.81 5.29 -13.88
C GLY A 14 17.54 6.10 -14.06
N ASP A 15 17.60 7.35 -13.64
CA ASP A 15 16.51 8.30 -13.81
C ASP A 15 16.38 8.67 -15.30
N TRP A 16 15.16 8.56 -15.83
CA TRP A 16 14.90 8.87 -17.24
C TRP A 16 15.16 10.35 -17.57
N LYS A 17 14.97 11.26 -16.63
CA LYS A 17 15.29 12.68 -16.83
C LYS A 17 16.76 12.92 -17.11
N GLU A 18 17.65 12.07 -16.54
CA GLU A 18 19.09 12.12 -16.77
C GLU A 18 19.50 11.29 -18.00
N LEU A 19 18.96 10.07 -18.12
CA LEU A 19 19.36 9.12 -19.16
C LEU A 19 18.80 9.46 -20.54
N GLY A 20 17.55 9.89 -20.64
CA GLY A 20 16.89 10.17 -21.90
C GLY A 20 17.66 11.13 -22.80
N PRO A 21 18.07 12.33 -22.33
CA PRO A 21 18.86 13.27 -23.12
C PRO A 21 20.24 12.70 -23.54
N ILE A 22 20.88 11.89 -22.70
CA ILE A 22 22.17 11.27 -22.99
C ILE A 22 22.02 10.21 -24.09
N LEU A 23 21.00 9.37 -24.01
CA LEU A 23 20.71 8.34 -25.01
C LEU A 23 20.36 8.99 -26.36
N GLU A 24 19.56 10.01 -26.37
CA GLU A 24 19.19 10.76 -27.58
C GLU A 24 20.42 11.41 -28.23
N ALA A 25 21.25 12.09 -27.46
CA ALA A 25 22.49 12.71 -27.96
C ALA A 25 23.51 11.69 -28.52
N ASN A 26 23.40 10.44 -28.13
CA ASN A 26 24.29 9.37 -28.61
C ASN A 26 23.59 8.32 -29.49
N ARG A 27 22.37 8.60 -29.95
CA ARG A 27 21.54 7.65 -30.71
C ARG A 27 22.27 7.02 -31.91
N SER A 28 23.11 7.79 -32.58
CA SER A 28 23.91 7.30 -33.74
C SER A 28 25.00 6.28 -33.36
N LYS A 29 25.30 6.10 -32.07
CA LYS A 29 26.27 5.13 -31.56
C LYS A 29 25.62 3.89 -30.94
N ILE A 30 24.29 3.81 -30.99
CA ILE A 30 23.49 2.74 -30.40
C ILE A 30 22.83 1.98 -31.54
N ASP A 31 23.18 0.73 -31.72
CA ASP A 31 22.65 -0.11 -32.80
C ASP A 31 21.18 -0.44 -32.55
N ASP A 32 20.88 -0.94 -31.36
CA ASP A 32 19.52 -1.26 -30.91
C ASP A 32 19.32 -0.92 -29.42
N MET A 33 18.07 -0.71 -29.02
CA MET A 33 17.76 -0.32 -27.65
C MET A 33 16.32 -0.69 -27.29
N VAL A 34 16.17 -1.43 -26.20
CA VAL A 34 14.89 -1.67 -25.54
C VAL A 34 14.83 -0.84 -24.27
N ILE A 35 13.73 -0.11 -24.07
CA ILE A 35 13.51 0.72 -22.88
C ILE A 35 12.34 0.13 -22.11
N GLU A 36 12.59 -0.28 -20.88
CA GLU A 36 11.55 -0.59 -19.90
C GLU A 36 11.48 0.56 -18.91
N ASN A 37 10.31 1.13 -18.79
CA ASN A 37 10.07 2.27 -17.90
C ASN A 37 9.07 1.90 -16.80
N ASP A 38 9.50 2.07 -15.56
CA ASP A 38 8.58 2.10 -14.45
C ASP A 38 7.80 3.42 -14.51
N CYS A 39 6.59 3.37 -15.04
CA CYS A 39 5.76 4.53 -15.36
C CYS A 39 5.32 5.36 -14.13
N ARG A 40 5.94 5.18 -12.97
CA ARG A 40 5.64 5.98 -11.80
C ARG A 40 6.22 7.39 -11.96
N ASN A 41 5.33 8.35 -12.02
CA ASN A 41 5.68 9.76 -11.94
C ASN A 41 5.34 10.30 -10.54
N SER A 42 5.86 9.62 -9.51
CA SER A 42 5.62 9.91 -8.09
C SER A 42 6.94 9.94 -7.32
N ALA A 43 7.04 10.90 -6.39
CA ALA A 43 8.17 10.98 -5.46
C ALA A 43 8.13 9.90 -4.36
N ILE A 44 6.99 9.21 -4.18
CA ILE A 44 6.82 8.18 -3.16
C ILE A 44 6.99 6.81 -3.81
N PRO A 45 8.02 6.03 -3.43
CA PRO A 45 8.22 4.68 -3.94
C PRO A 45 7.14 3.71 -3.43
N LEU A 46 7.10 2.52 -3.99
CA LEU A 46 6.39 1.38 -3.41
C LEU A 46 7.24 0.75 -2.30
N LEU A 47 6.56 0.05 -1.39
CA LEU A 47 7.19 -0.67 -0.29
C LEU A 47 8.13 -1.77 -0.84
N ASP A 48 9.31 -1.88 -0.25
CA ASP A 48 10.20 -3.01 -0.51
C ASP A 48 9.70 -4.26 0.23
N LEU A 49 9.21 -5.24 -0.53
CA LEU A 49 8.58 -6.44 0.01
C LEU A 49 9.56 -7.56 0.38
N LYS A 50 10.86 -7.43 0.09
CA LYS A 50 11.84 -8.52 0.23
C LYS A 50 12.01 -9.04 1.66
N GLY A 51 11.80 -8.20 2.65
CA GLY A 51 11.96 -8.54 4.08
C GLY A 51 10.64 -8.74 4.82
N ILE A 52 9.51 -8.80 4.13
CA ILE A 52 8.19 -8.87 4.76
C ILE A 52 7.71 -10.33 4.81
N ASN A 53 7.45 -10.83 6.02
CA ASN A 53 6.94 -12.17 6.27
C ASN A 53 5.40 -12.20 6.21
N ALA A 54 4.83 -11.89 5.04
CA ALA A 54 3.40 -11.84 4.79
C ALA A 54 3.09 -12.37 3.39
N ARG A 55 1.84 -12.82 3.18
CA ARG A 55 1.36 -13.19 1.85
C ARG A 55 0.79 -11.94 1.17
N ILE A 56 1.43 -11.49 0.11
CA ILE A 56 1.00 -10.32 -0.66
C ILE A 56 0.72 -10.79 -2.08
N GLU A 57 -0.54 -10.73 -2.48
CA GLU A 57 -0.99 -11.19 -3.79
C GLU A 57 -0.62 -10.18 -4.89
N PRO A 58 -0.37 -10.65 -6.13
CA PRO A 58 -0.13 -9.77 -7.26
C PRO A 58 -1.26 -8.76 -7.48
N GLY A 59 -0.90 -7.52 -7.83
CA GLY A 59 -1.85 -6.43 -8.05
C GLY A 59 -2.20 -5.62 -6.80
N ALA A 60 -1.69 -5.99 -5.62
CA ALA A 60 -1.71 -5.09 -4.47
C ALA A 60 -0.74 -3.92 -4.69
N VAL A 61 -1.19 -2.70 -4.41
CA VAL A 61 -0.39 -1.48 -4.51
C VAL A 61 -0.13 -0.96 -3.11
N ILE A 62 1.11 -1.09 -2.66
CA ILE A 62 1.52 -0.72 -1.29
C ILE A 62 2.59 0.35 -1.37
N ARG A 63 2.32 1.52 -0.79
CA ARG A 63 3.26 2.64 -0.77
C ARG A 63 4.31 2.46 0.31
N ASP A 64 5.41 3.18 0.17
CA ASP A 64 6.49 3.23 1.16
C ASP A 64 5.99 3.62 2.57
N GLN A 65 6.75 3.28 3.60
CA GLN A 65 6.44 3.50 5.02
C GLN A 65 5.17 2.79 5.53
N VAL A 66 4.64 1.82 4.80
CA VAL A 66 3.61 0.91 5.32
C VAL A 66 4.27 -0.16 6.18
N THR A 67 3.68 -0.46 7.33
CA THR A 67 4.10 -1.56 8.21
C THR A 67 3.16 -2.73 8.05
N ILE A 68 3.70 -3.93 7.81
CA ILE A 68 2.92 -5.17 7.67
C ILE A 68 3.47 -6.19 8.66
N GLY A 69 2.62 -6.65 9.56
CA GLY A 69 2.95 -7.66 10.56
C GLY A 69 3.08 -9.06 9.98
N ASP A 70 3.76 -9.93 10.72
CA ASP A 70 4.02 -11.32 10.33
C ASP A 70 2.72 -12.08 10.09
N GLY A 71 2.72 -12.94 9.08
CA GLY A 71 1.57 -13.78 8.74
C GLY A 71 0.35 -13.02 8.22
N ALA A 72 0.44 -11.72 8.02
CA ALA A 72 -0.64 -10.96 7.38
C ALA A 72 -0.89 -11.42 5.94
N VAL A 73 -2.09 -11.18 5.45
CA VAL A 73 -2.50 -11.49 4.08
C VAL A 73 -3.04 -10.24 3.42
N VAL A 74 -2.44 -9.83 2.31
CA VAL A 74 -2.92 -8.72 1.48
C VAL A 74 -3.33 -9.28 0.12
N MET A 75 -4.62 -9.18 -0.18
CA MET A 75 -5.19 -9.75 -1.39
C MET A 75 -5.05 -8.83 -2.59
N MET A 76 -5.30 -9.37 -3.79
CA MET A 76 -5.16 -8.67 -5.06
C MET A 76 -6.03 -7.41 -5.11
N GLY A 77 -5.49 -6.35 -5.69
CA GLY A 77 -6.19 -5.07 -5.86
C GLY A 77 -6.30 -4.21 -4.60
N ALA A 78 -5.78 -4.65 -3.46
CA ALA A 78 -5.70 -3.80 -2.28
C ALA A 78 -4.77 -2.60 -2.53
N ILE A 79 -5.19 -1.41 -2.08
CA ILE A 79 -4.46 -0.15 -2.22
C ILE A 79 -4.17 0.37 -0.83
N ILE A 80 -2.88 0.39 -0.46
CA ILE A 80 -2.45 0.75 0.89
C ILE A 80 -1.55 1.97 0.83
N ASN A 81 -2.01 3.06 1.41
CA ASN A 81 -1.34 4.34 1.34
C ASN A 81 -0.27 4.48 2.44
N ILE A 82 0.60 5.48 2.26
CA ILE A 82 1.77 5.77 3.10
C ILE A 82 1.42 5.82 4.59
N GLY A 83 2.28 5.22 5.42
CA GLY A 83 2.17 5.22 6.87
C GLY A 83 1.04 4.36 7.44
N ALA A 84 0.32 3.61 6.63
CA ALA A 84 -0.66 2.64 7.13
C ALA A 84 0.02 1.49 7.88
N VAL A 85 -0.70 0.91 8.84
CA VAL A 85 -0.22 -0.21 9.67
C VAL A 85 -1.21 -1.38 9.58
N ILE A 86 -0.68 -2.57 9.33
CA ILE A 86 -1.41 -3.83 9.31
C ILE A 86 -0.79 -4.75 10.35
N GLY A 87 -1.57 -5.16 11.32
CA GLY A 87 -1.13 -6.04 12.40
C GLY A 87 -0.91 -7.49 11.97
N GLU A 88 -0.24 -8.24 12.84
CA GLU A 88 0.07 -9.66 12.66
C GLU A 88 -1.20 -10.49 12.39
N GLY A 89 -1.14 -11.41 11.43
CA GLY A 89 -2.23 -12.34 11.11
C GLY A 89 -3.49 -11.68 10.53
N THR A 90 -3.46 -10.40 10.24
CA THR A 90 -4.60 -9.66 9.69
C THR A 90 -4.75 -9.91 8.19
N MET A 91 -6.01 -10.06 7.75
CA MET A 91 -6.36 -10.15 6.34
C MET A 91 -6.91 -8.83 5.83
N ILE A 92 -6.28 -8.31 4.80
CA ILE A 92 -6.77 -7.20 3.97
C ILE A 92 -7.28 -7.81 2.66
N ASP A 93 -8.57 -7.86 2.49
CA ASP A 93 -9.21 -8.59 1.40
C ASP A 93 -9.17 -7.82 0.07
N MET A 94 -9.71 -8.40 -1.00
CA MET A 94 -9.61 -7.88 -2.37
C MET A 94 -10.15 -6.46 -2.50
N GLY A 95 -9.39 -5.58 -3.14
CA GLY A 95 -9.82 -4.23 -3.47
C GLY A 95 -10.02 -3.30 -2.26
N VAL A 96 -9.57 -3.68 -1.07
CA VAL A 96 -9.60 -2.80 0.11
C VAL A 96 -8.74 -1.56 -0.14
N VAL A 97 -9.24 -0.40 0.28
CA VAL A 97 -8.50 0.87 0.25
C VAL A 97 -8.18 1.31 1.68
N MET A 98 -6.91 1.31 2.04
CA MET A 98 -6.42 1.89 3.28
C MET A 98 -5.83 3.27 3.00
N GLY A 99 -6.44 4.28 3.54
CA GLY A 99 -5.96 5.66 3.49
C GLY A 99 -4.67 5.85 4.30
N GLY A 100 -4.02 6.99 4.10
CA GLY A 100 -2.76 7.30 4.79
C GLY A 100 -2.91 7.20 6.30
N ARG A 101 -1.95 6.53 6.97
CA ARG A 101 -1.88 6.33 8.41
C ARG A 101 -3.00 5.49 9.04
N ALA A 102 -3.95 4.96 8.26
CA ALA A 102 -4.96 4.04 8.79
C ALA A 102 -4.27 2.85 9.45
N THR A 103 -4.70 2.52 10.67
CA THR A 103 -4.10 1.45 11.49
C THR A 103 -5.11 0.33 11.70
N VAL A 104 -4.70 -0.90 11.43
CA VAL A 104 -5.46 -2.12 11.69
C VAL A 104 -4.65 -3.00 12.61
N GLY A 105 -5.25 -3.43 13.70
CA GLY A 105 -4.67 -4.31 14.70
C GLY A 105 -4.41 -5.72 14.19
N ARG A 106 -4.19 -6.65 15.10
CA ARG A 106 -3.86 -8.05 14.81
C ARG A 106 -5.11 -8.90 14.62
N ARG A 107 -5.00 -9.96 13.82
CA ARG A 107 -6.04 -10.98 13.60
C ARG A 107 -7.38 -10.40 13.14
N CYS A 108 -7.34 -9.24 12.50
CA CYS A 108 -8.50 -8.61 11.91
C CYS A 108 -8.83 -9.22 10.54
N HIS A 109 -10.07 -9.03 10.12
CA HIS A 109 -10.47 -9.29 8.74
C HIS A 109 -11.14 -8.03 8.18
N ILE A 110 -10.50 -7.41 7.22
CA ILE A 110 -11.05 -6.26 6.50
C ILE A 110 -11.61 -6.78 5.18
N GLY A 111 -12.93 -6.85 5.09
CA GLY A 111 -13.65 -7.46 3.97
C GLY A 111 -13.47 -6.71 2.65
N ALA A 112 -13.70 -7.44 1.54
CA ALA A 112 -13.44 -6.96 0.19
C ALA A 112 -14.10 -5.61 -0.12
N GLY A 113 -13.38 -4.72 -0.79
CA GLY A 113 -13.87 -3.41 -1.20
C GLY A 113 -14.08 -2.40 -0.05
N THR A 114 -13.71 -2.75 1.18
CA THR A 114 -13.79 -1.82 2.32
C THR A 114 -12.89 -0.62 2.12
N VAL A 115 -13.34 0.55 2.55
CA VAL A 115 -12.56 1.78 2.59
C VAL A 115 -12.32 2.19 4.04
N LEU A 116 -11.06 2.22 4.46
CA LEU A 116 -10.63 2.87 5.68
C LEU A 116 -10.06 4.24 5.29
N ALA A 117 -10.80 5.31 5.60
CA ALA A 117 -10.41 6.65 5.18
C ALA A 117 -9.06 7.05 5.81
N GLY A 118 -8.29 7.82 5.06
CA GLY A 118 -6.96 8.24 5.48
C GLY A 118 -6.91 9.70 5.83
N VAL A 119 -6.00 10.03 6.72
CA VAL A 119 -5.62 11.40 6.99
C VAL A 119 -4.09 11.51 7.04
N VAL A 120 -3.53 12.31 6.16
CA VAL A 120 -2.09 12.59 6.13
C VAL A 120 -1.81 13.95 6.76
N GLU A 121 -2.65 14.92 6.47
CA GLU A 121 -2.54 16.30 6.96
C GLU A 121 -3.88 16.79 7.56
N PRO A 122 -3.83 17.52 8.67
CA PRO A 122 -2.63 17.80 9.47
C PRO A 122 -2.13 16.55 10.22
N ALA A 123 -0.83 16.52 10.56
CA ALA A 123 -0.22 15.38 11.27
C ALA A 123 -0.89 15.11 12.64
N SER A 124 -1.55 16.11 13.21
CA SER A 124 -2.30 16.02 14.46
C SER A 124 -3.70 15.36 14.27
N ALA A 125 -4.19 15.22 13.05
CA ALA A 125 -5.48 14.58 12.83
C ALA A 125 -5.39 13.08 13.13
N GLN A 126 -6.43 12.55 13.78
CA GLN A 126 -6.50 11.14 14.13
C GLN A 126 -6.83 10.30 12.88
N PRO A 127 -6.04 9.27 12.57
CA PRO A 127 -6.38 8.33 11.50
C PRO A 127 -7.50 7.39 11.94
N VAL A 128 -8.00 6.58 11.02
CA VAL A 128 -8.82 5.41 11.38
C VAL A 128 -7.98 4.44 12.19
N ILE A 129 -8.54 3.96 13.30
CA ILE A 129 -7.93 2.96 14.17
C ILE A 129 -8.90 1.79 14.30
N ILE A 130 -8.45 0.62 13.87
CA ILE A 130 -9.15 -0.66 14.06
C ILE A 130 -8.33 -1.46 15.05
N ASP A 131 -8.90 -1.81 16.20
CA ASP A 131 -8.23 -2.62 17.22
C ASP A 131 -8.08 -4.08 16.79
N ASP A 132 -7.57 -4.93 17.69
CA ASP A 132 -7.37 -6.36 17.43
C ASP A 132 -8.70 -7.12 17.27
N ASP A 133 -8.66 -8.24 16.55
CA ASP A 133 -9.76 -9.20 16.44
C ASP A 133 -11.06 -8.64 15.83
N VAL A 134 -10.99 -7.51 15.12
CA VAL A 134 -12.13 -6.85 14.48
C VAL A 134 -12.46 -7.49 13.14
N PHE A 135 -13.76 -7.61 12.85
CA PHE A 135 -14.28 -8.00 11.54
C PHE A 135 -15.01 -6.82 10.88
N ILE A 136 -14.53 -6.38 9.73
CA ILE A 136 -15.20 -5.38 8.90
C ILE A 136 -15.80 -6.08 7.67
N GLY A 137 -17.12 -6.01 7.52
CA GLY A 137 -17.83 -6.59 6.39
C GLY A 137 -17.50 -5.90 5.05
N ALA A 138 -17.64 -6.65 3.95
CA ALA A 138 -17.32 -6.17 2.61
C ALA A 138 -18.03 -4.85 2.25
N ASN A 139 -17.35 -3.99 1.50
CA ASN A 139 -17.84 -2.68 1.05
C ASN A 139 -18.26 -1.72 2.18
N ALA A 140 -17.82 -1.96 3.42
CA ALA A 140 -18.00 -0.97 4.47
C ALA A 140 -17.07 0.24 4.26
N VAL A 141 -17.47 1.38 4.78
CA VAL A 141 -16.68 2.61 4.77
C VAL A 141 -16.51 3.09 6.22
N VAL A 142 -15.27 3.25 6.67
CA VAL A 142 -14.95 3.86 7.96
C VAL A 142 -14.34 5.22 7.69
N ILE A 143 -14.99 6.30 8.14
CA ILE A 143 -14.49 7.66 7.90
C ILE A 143 -13.29 7.98 8.79
N GLU A 144 -12.55 9.04 8.46
CA GLU A 144 -11.37 9.49 9.22
C GLU A 144 -11.71 9.79 10.68
N GLY A 145 -10.76 9.50 11.57
CA GLY A 145 -10.85 9.76 13.00
C GLY A 145 -11.64 8.73 13.81
N ILE A 146 -12.25 7.75 13.15
CA ILE A 146 -13.04 6.71 13.81
C ILE A 146 -12.16 5.64 14.43
N HIS A 147 -12.54 5.20 15.62
CA HIS A 147 -11.98 4.08 16.35
C HIS A 147 -13.00 2.93 16.41
N VAL A 148 -12.59 1.75 15.95
CA VAL A 148 -13.38 0.51 16.08
C VAL A 148 -12.69 -0.37 17.10
N GLY A 149 -13.39 -0.59 18.23
CA GLY A 149 -12.86 -1.31 19.39
C GLY A 149 -12.70 -2.82 19.15
N GLU A 150 -11.83 -3.42 19.97
CA GLU A 150 -11.43 -4.83 19.90
C GLU A 150 -12.63 -5.79 19.78
N GLY A 151 -12.55 -6.74 18.87
CA GLY A 151 -13.56 -7.78 18.67
C GLY A 151 -14.88 -7.30 18.10
N ALA A 152 -14.99 -6.04 17.69
CA ALA A 152 -16.22 -5.51 17.09
C ALA A 152 -16.47 -6.08 15.69
N VAL A 153 -17.75 -6.12 15.30
CA VAL A 153 -18.19 -6.58 13.98
C VAL A 153 -18.96 -5.48 13.27
N VAL A 154 -18.42 -5.00 12.16
CA VAL A 154 -19.09 -4.05 11.27
C VAL A 154 -19.77 -4.79 10.13
N ALA A 155 -21.06 -4.60 9.95
CA ALA A 155 -21.81 -5.25 8.88
C ALA A 155 -21.36 -4.79 7.49
N ALA A 156 -21.51 -5.67 6.49
CA ALA A 156 -21.21 -5.33 5.10
C ALA A 156 -22.03 -4.15 4.59
N GLY A 157 -21.38 -3.27 3.80
CA GLY A 157 -22.01 -2.08 3.23
C GLY A 157 -22.29 -0.95 4.22
N SER A 158 -21.87 -1.07 5.49
CA SER A 158 -22.06 -0.02 6.49
C SER A 158 -21.20 1.21 6.21
N VAL A 159 -21.71 2.38 6.59
CA VAL A 159 -20.90 3.61 6.70
C VAL A 159 -20.77 3.93 8.19
N VAL A 160 -19.55 3.79 8.71
CA VAL A 160 -19.23 4.00 10.12
C VAL A 160 -18.81 5.45 10.30
N ILE A 161 -19.62 6.21 11.01
CA ILE A 161 -19.46 7.66 11.23
C ILE A 161 -19.24 8.04 12.70
N GLU A 162 -19.27 7.05 13.59
CA GLU A 162 -19.02 7.19 15.02
C GLU A 162 -18.18 6.01 15.51
N ASP A 163 -17.50 6.18 16.63
CA ASP A 163 -16.72 5.11 17.24
C ASP A 163 -17.58 3.88 17.56
N VAL A 164 -17.03 2.71 17.34
CA VAL A 164 -17.66 1.42 17.61
C VAL A 164 -17.07 0.84 18.88
N PRO A 165 -17.86 0.57 19.93
CA PRO A 165 -17.36 -0.04 21.16
C PRO A 165 -16.76 -1.43 20.92
N ALA A 166 -15.85 -1.85 21.81
CA ALA A 166 -15.35 -3.21 21.80
C ALA A 166 -16.47 -4.25 21.92
N GLY A 167 -16.39 -5.29 21.11
CA GLY A 167 -17.35 -6.42 21.12
C GLY A 167 -18.76 -6.09 20.59
N ALA A 168 -18.99 -4.92 19.98
CA ALA A 168 -20.27 -4.53 19.40
C ALA A 168 -20.54 -5.23 18.05
#